data_bf9257b21c34390211983e4311ad21ac
#
_entry.id   bf9257b21c34390211983e4311ad21ac
#
_cell.length_a   1.000
_cell.length_b   1.000
_cell.length_c   1.000
_cell.angle_alpha   90.00
_cell.angle_beta   90.00
_cell.angle_gamma   90.00
#
_symmetry.space_group_name_H-M   'P 1'
#
loop_
_entity.id
_entity.type
_entity.pdbx_description
1 polymer ?
#
loop_
_entity_poly.entity_id
_entity_poly.type
_entity_poly.pdbx_seq_one_letter_code
_entity_poly.pdbx_strand_id
1 'polypeptide(L)'
;MASPPRTGRFALQALVVGTILVVGVGLAIVGGFDFVGTGQRVVSSLFPPIAVTTEGAKIRDLYTIVFFIAVVIFFVVEGLILWTVLRYRRKPDDYELPPQTHGNAVAEVVWTVVPTLIVAFLFVISWQTLNTVEVVSANPDQKIEATAGQFQWTFSYLPADYDPNAKQRKEPLFTQIVAVGDDGGLVIPAGRTVKLYLESHDVIHAFYVPQFLFKRDVVPGRTNVFEFTVKPEDAGSTFRGQCAELCGFGHRLMLFDVHAYAPADFDAWLQKQIATANASPTPAPSGGAAGPSGAPPGGPAGPTLALTAFNIAFDPTALQAPADTPFKIDFDNKDAGTPHNVAIHEGSPTGPEVWKGEVFAGPAKKTYDVPPLKAGTYGFVCSVHPNMTGTLTVN
;
A
#
# COMPACT_ATOMS: atom_id res chain seq x y z
N MET A 1 56.15 41.62 21.22
CA MET A 1 55.28 41.33 20.07
C MET A 1 54.08 40.56 20.57
N ALA A 2 52.91 41.20 20.62
CA ALA A 2 51.69 40.59 21.09
C ALA A 2 51.16 39.61 20.02
N SER A 3 50.93 38.37 20.44
CA SER A 3 50.34 37.35 19.57
C SER A 3 48.95 37.83 19.12
N PRO A 4 48.60 37.66 17.84
CA PRO A 4 47.25 38.06 17.37
C PRO A 4 46.16 37.28 18.12
N PRO A 5 45.01 37.92 18.41
CA PRO A 5 43.99 37.34 19.26
C PRO A 5 43.50 36.03 18.65
N ARG A 6 43.51 34.92 19.45
CA ARG A 6 43.06 33.56 19.08
C ARG A 6 41.63 33.51 18.55
N THR A 7 40.84 34.56 18.78
CA THR A 7 39.44 34.70 18.33
C THR A 7 39.27 34.71 16.82
N GLY A 8 40.20 35.29 16.06
CA GLY A 8 40.13 35.32 14.60
C GLY A 8 40.33 33.92 13.95
N ARG A 9 41.16 33.06 14.57
CA ARG A 9 41.40 31.70 14.06
C ARG A 9 40.20 30.77 14.22
N PHE A 10 39.46 30.88 15.34
CA PHE A 10 38.28 30.04 15.57
C PHE A 10 37.08 30.51 14.76
N ALA A 11 36.88 31.83 14.60
CA ALA A 11 35.83 32.34 13.70
C ALA A 11 36.11 31.92 12.27
N LEU A 12 37.37 31.97 11.83
CA LEU A 12 37.78 31.50 10.51
C LEU A 12 37.61 29.98 10.39
N GLN A 13 37.95 29.19 11.42
CA GLN A 13 37.74 27.71 11.40
C GLN A 13 36.26 27.34 11.41
N ALA A 14 35.41 28.00 12.20
CA ALA A 14 33.97 27.77 12.18
C ALA A 14 33.36 28.20 10.85
N LEU A 15 33.79 29.30 10.27
CA LEU A 15 33.38 29.72 8.92
C LEU A 15 33.82 28.71 7.87
N VAL A 16 35.06 28.24 7.93
CA VAL A 16 35.63 27.24 7.02
C VAL A 16 34.90 25.90 7.17
N VAL A 17 34.66 25.43 8.41
CA VAL A 17 33.92 24.18 8.66
C VAL A 17 32.46 24.33 8.22
N GLY A 18 31.81 25.45 8.53
CA GLY A 18 30.46 25.76 8.06
C GLY A 18 30.39 25.85 6.54
N THR A 19 31.38 26.51 5.91
CA THR A 19 31.45 26.57 4.43
C THR A 19 31.73 25.19 3.82
N ILE A 20 32.61 24.38 4.41
CA ILE A 20 32.88 23.01 3.97
C ILE A 20 31.64 22.13 4.15
N LEU A 21 30.89 22.26 5.24
CA LEU A 21 29.63 21.56 5.45
C LEU A 21 28.56 22.01 4.46
N VAL A 22 28.39 23.30 4.27
CA VAL A 22 27.41 23.85 3.32
C VAL A 22 27.81 23.51 1.88
N VAL A 23 29.10 23.66 1.52
CA VAL A 23 29.61 23.30 0.21
C VAL A 23 29.66 21.79 0.05
N GLY A 24 30.05 21.01 1.07
CA GLY A 24 30.06 19.55 1.04
C GLY A 24 28.66 18.96 0.98
N VAL A 25 27.71 19.49 1.75
CA VAL A 25 26.29 19.17 1.64
C VAL A 25 25.76 19.67 0.29
N GLY A 26 26.11 20.88 -0.13
CA GLY A 26 25.75 21.42 -1.44
C GLY A 26 26.31 20.59 -2.60
N LEU A 27 27.58 20.16 -2.52
CA LEU A 27 28.20 19.27 -3.51
C LEU A 27 27.67 17.83 -3.42
N ALA A 28 27.34 17.33 -2.24
CA ALA A 28 26.65 16.05 -2.08
C ALA A 28 25.21 16.12 -2.60
N ILE A 29 24.53 17.24 -2.37
CA ILE A 29 23.21 17.56 -2.88
C ILE A 29 23.23 17.71 -4.42
N VAL A 30 24.24 18.38 -4.94
CA VAL A 30 24.40 18.63 -6.38
C VAL A 30 25.09 17.46 -7.09
N GLY A 31 25.58 16.47 -6.33
CA GLY A 31 26.25 15.25 -6.82
C GLY A 31 27.40 15.56 -7.74
N GLY A 32 28.57 15.66 -7.22
CA GLY A 32 29.76 16.15 -7.90
C GLY A 32 30.15 15.52 -9.25
N PHE A 33 29.30 14.70 -9.87
CA PHE A 33 29.56 14.07 -11.16
C PHE A 33 28.40 14.11 -12.16
N ASP A 34 27.16 14.27 -11.68
CA ASP A 34 25.99 14.45 -12.54
C ASP A 34 25.15 15.59 -11.97
N PHE A 35 25.52 16.80 -12.35
CA PHE A 35 24.97 18.04 -11.83
C PHE A 35 23.46 18.18 -12.02
N VAL A 36 22.93 17.61 -13.10
CA VAL A 36 21.49 17.70 -13.42
C VAL A 36 20.71 16.53 -12.80
N GLY A 37 21.17 15.30 -12.97
CA GLY A 37 20.45 14.11 -12.51
C GLY A 37 20.48 13.92 -10.99
N THR A 38 21.63 14.20 -10.33
CA THR A 38 21.74 14.03 -8.87
C THR A 38 21.10 15.20 -8.13
N GLY A 39 21.23 16.43 -8.63
CA GLY A 39 20.53 17.59 -8.09
C GLY A 39 19.02 17.40 -8.13
N GLN A 40 18.49 16.92 -9.25
CA GLN A 40 17.07 16.56 -9.38
C GLN A 40 16.65 15.45 -8.41
N ARG A 41 17.45 14.40 -8.22
CA ARG A 41 17.16 13.32 -7.27
C ARG A 41 17.12 13.79 -5.83
N VAL A 42 18.04 14.66 -5.40
CA VAL A 42 18.05 15.18 -4.03
C VAL A 42 16.90 16.15 -3.81
N VAL A 43 16.64 17.06 -4.75
CA VAL A 43 15.48 17.96 -4.65
C VAL A 43 14.18 17.13 -4.67
N SER A 44 14.10 16.10 -5.51
CA SER A 44 12.94 15.21 -5.53
C SER A 44 12.79 14.37 -4.26
N SER A 45 13.89 14.08 -3.53
CA SER A 45 13.83 13.35 -2.26
C SER A 45 13.40 14.22 -1.06
N LEU A 46 13.53 15.56 -1.16
CA LEU A 46 13.07 16.51 -0.14
C LEU A 46 11.57 16.79 -0.23
N PHE A 47 10.97 16.51 -1.35
CA PHE A 47 9.55 16.74 -1.60
C PHE A 47 8.82 15.42 -1.82
N PRO A 48 7.52 15.36 -1.47
CA PRO A 48 6.70 14.20 -1.82
C PRO A 48 6.63 14.05 -3.35
N PRO A 49 6.27 12.86 -3.86
CA PRO A 49 6.09 12.62 -5.29
C PRO A 49 5.22 13.70 -5.95
N ILE A 50 5.35 13.86 -7.26
CA ILE A 50 4.44 14.74 -8.02
C ILE A 50 3.04 14.15 -7.88
N ALA A 51 2.10 14.99 -7.42
CA ALA A 51 0.73 14.59 -7.22
C ALA A 51 0.03 14.36 -8.58
N VAL A 52 -0.54 13.19 -8.74
CA VAL A 52 -1.30 12.78 -9.94
C VAL A 52 -2.82 12.92 -9.76
N THR A 53 -3.27 13.24 -8.53
CA THR A 53 -4.68 13.51 -8.23
C THR A 53 -4.90 14.97 -7.89
N THR A 54 -6.13 15.45 -8.04
CA THR A 54 -6.51 16.82 -7.70
C THR A 54 -6.41 17.06 -6.19
N GLU A 55 -6.78 16.08 -5.39
CA GLU A 55 -6.70 16.10 -3.93
C GLU A 55 -5.24 16.07 -3.45
N GLY A 56 -4.44 15.20 -4.05
CA GLY A 56 -3.00 15.11 -3.78
C GLY A 56 -2.25 16.41 -4.11
N ALA A 57 -2.68 17.14 -5.15
CA ALA A 57 -2.11 18.45 -5.48
C ALA A 57 -2.32 19.44 -4.34
N LYS A 58 -3.50 19.48 -3.71
CA LYS A 58 -3.79 20.34 -2.53
C LYS A 58 -2.95 19.97 -1.32
N ILE A 59 -2.75 18.67 -1.09
CA ILE A 59 -1.87 18.18 -0.02
C ILE A 59 -0.42 18.59 -0.27
N ARG A 60 0.05 18.52 -1.52
CA ARG A 60 1.40 18.92 -1.91
C ARG A 60 1.63 20.42 -1.74
N ASP A 61 0.64 21.25 -2.08
CA ASP A 61 0.69 22.70 -1.89
C ASP A 61 0.83 23.03 -0.39
N LEU A 62 0.01 22.41 0.46
CA LEU A 62 0.09 22.55 1.91
C LEU A 62 1.46 22.13 2.44
N TYR A 63 1.95 20.95 2.04
CA TYR A 63 3.28 20.48 2.41
C TYR A 63 4.36 21.49 2.05
N THR A 64 4.30 22.07 0.86
CA THR A 64 5.29 23.05 0.38
C THR A 64 5.31 24.30 1.26
N ILE A 65 4.15 24.82 1.65
CA ILE A 65 4.05 25.97 2.57
C ILE A 65 4.66 25.63 3.93
N VAL A 66 4.28 24.48 4.51
CA VAL A 66 4.81 24.02 5.81
C VAL A 66 6.32 23.81 5.73
N PHE A 67 6.82 23.24 4.66
CA PHE A 67 8.25 23.01 4.45
C PHE A 67 9.05 24.34 4.46
N PHE A 68 8.60 25.34 3.71
CA PHE A 68 9.31 26.63 3.68
C PHE A 68 9.25 27.36 5.02
N ILE A 69 8.14 27.30 5.74
CA ILE A 69 8.06 27.85 7.12
C ILE A 69 9.07 27.12 8.02
N ALA A 70 9.12 25.79 7.95
CA ALA A 70 10.07 25.01 8.73
C ALA A 70 11.53 25.32 8.39
N VAL A 71 11.86 25.53 7.11
CA VAL A 71 13.20 25.92 6.64
C VAL A 71 13.59 27.28 7.21
N VAL A 72 12.69 28.27 7.19
CA VAL A 72 12.97 29.60 7.79
C VAL A 72 13.22 29.48 9.30
N ILE A 73 12.36 28.76 10.02
CA ILE A 73 12.53 28.54 11.46
C ILE A 73 13.86 27.83 11.76
N PHE A 74 14.18 26.80 10.98
CA PHE A 74 15.44 26.05 11.11
C PHE A 74 16.65 26.99 11.01
N PHE A 75 16.73 27.81 9.97
CA PHE A 75 17.88 28.72 9.81
C PHE A 75 17.91 29.83 10.87
N VAL A 76 16.77 30.30 11.35
CA VAL A 76 16.72 31.24 12.47
C VAL A 76 17.30 30.61 13.75
N VAL A 77 16.85 29.39 14.08
CA VAL A 77 17.31 28.68 15.29
C VAL A 77 18.79 28.32 15.19
N GLU A 78 19.22 27.71 14.06
CA GLU A 78 20.63 27.38 13.82
C GLU A 78 21.53 28.62 13.85
N GLY A 79 21.07 29.72 13.24
CA GLY A 79 21.78 31.00 13.27
C GLY A 79 21.95 31.57 14.70
N LEU A 80 20.89 31.47 15.50
CA LEU A 80 20.93 31.89 16.91
C LEU A 80 21.89 31.01 17.74
N ILE A 81 21.85 29.68 17.54
CA ILE A 81 22.75 28.75 18.21
C ILE A 81 24.20 29.06 17.84
N LEU A 82 24.50 29.17 16.55
CA LEU A 82 25.85 29.48 16.08
C LEU A 82 26.34 30.83 16.59
N TRP A 83 25.48 31.86 16.53
CA TRP A 83 25.80 33.18 17.06
C TRP A 83 26.08 33.14 18.56
N THR A 84 25.26 32.42 19.34
CA THR A 84 25.45 32.27 20.80
C THR A 84 26.77 31.56 21.12
N VAL A 85 27.06 30.45 20.46
CA VAL A 85 28.31 29.70 20.65
C VAL A 85 29.54 30.55 20.28
N LEU A 86 29.48 31.31 19.21
CA LEU A 86 30.60 32.10 18.76
C LEU A 86 30.77 33.36 19.65
N ARG A 87 29.68 34.02 20.06
CA ARG A 87 29.68 35.29 20.75
C ARG A 87 29.91 35.17 22.26
N TYR A 88 29.30 34.17 22.89
CA TYR A 88 29.29 34.00 24.34
C TYR A 88 30.19 32.87 24.85
N ARG A 89 31.06 32.33 24.01
CA ARG A 89 32.02 31.32 24.42
C ARG A 89 32.96 31.87 25.47
N ARG A 90 33.06 31.17 26.62
CA ARG A 90 34.00 31.49 27.70
C ARG A 90 35.43 31.39 27.17
N LYS A 91 36.22 32.43 27.46
CA LYS A 91 37.66 32.44 27.19
C LYS A 91 38.43 31.93 28.41
N PRO A 92 39.68 31.40 28.23
CA PRO A 92 40.47 30.85 29.34
C PRO A 92 40.70 31.87 30.48
N ASP A 93 40.75 33.15 30.18
CA ASP A 93 41.05 34.22 31.10
C ASP A 93 39.78 34.98 31.63
N ASP A 94 38.59 34.43 31.35
CA ASP A 94 37.31 35.00 31.76
C ASP A 94 36.94 34.47 33.15
N TYR A 95 37.26 35.22 34.21
CA TYR A 95 36.96 34.86 35.60
C TYR A 95 35.69 35.51 36.12
N GLU A 96 35.17 36.49 35.41
CA GLU A 96 33.94 37.19 35.82
C GLU A 96 32.70 36.38 35.40
N LEU A 97 31.72 36.37 36.31
CA LEU A 97 30.41 35.76 36.00
C LEU A 97 29.64 36.68 35.04
N PRO A 98 28.95 36.13 34.03
CA PRO A 98 28.13 36.93 33.13
C PRO A 98 27.00 37.65 33.93
N PRO A 99 26.49 38.79 33.41
CA PRO A 99 25.32 39.44 33.99
C PRO A 99 24.15 38.50 34.19
N GLN A 100 23.56 38.49 35.39
CA GLN A 100 22.41 37.64 35.72
C GLN A 100 21.13 38.30 35.21
N THR A 101 20.81 38.09 33.91
CA THR A 101 19.58 38.62 33.30
C THR A 101 18.45 37.63 33.52
N HIS A 102 17.38 38.02 34.21
CA HIS A 102 16.28 37.14 34.60
C HIS A 102 15.11 37.13 33.60
N GLY A 103 15.06 38.04 32.64
CA GLY A 103 14.01 38.08 31.63
C GLY A 103 14.13 39.26 30.67
N ASN A 104 13.37 39.20 29.59
CA ASN A 104 13.19 40.29 28.65
C ASN A 104 11.74 40.23 28.10
N ALA A 105 10.88 41.09 28.66
CA ALA A 105 9.46 41.10 28.36
C ALA A 105 9.15 41.22 26.84
N VAL A 106 9.97 41.99 26.11
CA VAL A 106 9.78 42.14 24.65
C VAL A 106 10.10 40.81 23.94
N ALA A 107 11.24 40.17 24.28
CA ALA A 107 11.60 38.88 23.71
C ALA A 107 10.55 37.80 24.06
N GLU A 108 10.07 37.77 25.29
CA GLU A 108 9.04 36.84 25.77
C GLU A 108 7.74 36.97 24.98
N VAL A 109 7.27 38.18 24.76
CA VAL A 109 6.09 38.48 23.95
C VAL A 109 6.33 38.04 22.50
N VAL A 110 7.48 38.36 21.91
CA VAL A 110 7.78 38.05 20.50
C VAL A 110 7.81 36.54 20.30
N TRP A 111 8.54 35.77 21.13
CA TRP A 111 8.64 34.33 20.93
C TRP A 111 7.36 33.56 21.31
N THR A 112 6.41 34.20 22.01
CA THR A 112 5.08 33.62 22.24
C THR A 112 4.12 33.96 21.10
N VAL A 113 4.05 35.23 20.70
CA VAL A 113 3.06 35.68 19.70
C VAL A 113 3.39 35.18 18.29
N VAL A 114 4.66 35.26 17.88
CA VAL A 114 5.03 34.87 16.51
C VAL A 114 4.75 33.40 16.24
N PRO A 115 5.20 32.43 17.08
CA PRO A 115 4.84 31.02 16.87
C PRO A 115 3.33 30.76 16.95
N THR A 116 2.62 31.45 17.84
CA THR A 116 1.16 31.32 17.95
C THR A 116 0.45 31.73 16.64
N LEU A 117 0.89 32.84 16.04
CA LEU A 117 0.33 33.28 14.75
C LEU A 117 0.66 32.31 13.60
N ILE A 118 1.88 31.74 13.58
CA ILE A 118 2.26 30.72 12.61
C ILE A 118 1.36 29.48 12.75
N VAL A 119 1.17 28.98 13.99
CA VAL A 119 0.31 27.82 14.26
C VAL A 119 -1.14 28.11 13.87
N ALA A 120 -1.67 29.30 14.21
CA ALA A 120 -3.01 29.70 13.84
C ALA A 120 -3.19 29.74 12.30
N PHE A 121 -2.22 30.28 11.59
CA PHE A 121 -2.20 30.30 10.13
C PHE A 121 -2.18 28.88 9.56
N LEU A 122 -1.26 28.01 10.04
CA LEU A 122 -1.17 26.62 9.62
C LEU A 122 -2.45 25.84 9.91
N PHE A 123 -3.08 26.09 11.05
CA PHE A 123 -4.37 25.48 11.38
C PHE A 123 -5.44 25.83 10.32
N VAL A 124 -5.57 27.10 9.97
CA VAL A 124 -6.59 27.56 9.02
C VAL A 124 -6.38 26.91 7.63
N ILE A 125 -5.14 26.96 7.10
CA ILE A 125 -4.87 26.39 5.78
C ILE A 125 -4.97 24.86 5.76
N SER A 126 -4.57 24.19 6.86
CA SER A 126 -4.73 22.73 6.99
C SER A 126 -6.20 22.33 7.04
N TRP A 127 -7.01 23.08 7.80
CA TRP A 127 -8.45 22.85 7.87
C TRP A 127 -9.14 23.05 6.51
N GLN A 128 -8.77 24.09 5.76
CA GLN A 128 -9.28 24.32 4.40
C GLN A 128 -8.91 23.17 3.46
N THR A 129 -7.66 22.70 3.52
CA THR A 129 -7.19 21.56 2.72
C THR A 129 -7.95 20.29 3.10
N LEU A 130 -8.08 20.00 4.39
CA LEU A 130 -8.81 18.84 4.88
C LEU A 130 -10.26 18.83 4.38
N ASN A 131 -10.97 19.96 4.53
CA ASN A 131 -12.34 20.09 4.05
C ASN A 131 -12.48 19.91 2.52
N THR A 132 -11.41 20.13 1.76
CA THR A 132 -11.41 19.88 0.31
C THR A 132 -11.16 18.41 -0.01
N VAL A 133 -10.26 17.76 0.72
CA VAL A 133 -9.85 16.38 0.48
C VAL A 133 -10.86 15.35 1.03
N GLU A 134 -11.61 15.72 2.08
CA GLU A 134 -12.60 14.85 2.72
C GLU A 134 -14.03 14.98 2.11
N VAL A 135 -14.18 15.80 1.07
CA VAL A 135 -15.47 15.92 0.38
C VAL A 135 -15.80 14.61 -0.32
N VAL A 136 -16.99 14.11 -0.07
CA VAL A 136 -17.56 12.93 -0.72
C VAL A 136 -18.82 13.35 -1.45
N SER A 137 -18.83 13.25 -2.77
CA SER A 137 -19.98 13.62 -3.60
C SER A 137 -21.13 12.60 -3.48
N ALA A 138 -22.35 13.04 -3.68
CA ALA A 138 -23.51 12.14 -3.74
C ALA A 138 -23.46 11.26 -5.00
N ASN A 139 -22.98 11.81 -6.12
CA ASN A 139 -22.99 11.18 -7.43
C ASN A 139 -21.56 11.21 -8.06
N PRO A 140 -20.64 10.33 -7.61
CA PRO A 140 -19.37 10.16 -8.26
C PRO A 140 -19.52 9.50 -9.63
N ASP A 141 -18.57 9.71 -10.52
CA ASP A 141 -18.59 9.08 -11.86
C ASP A 141 -18.41 7.56 -11.79
N GLN A 142 -17.60 7.09 -10.82
CA GLN A 142 -17.35 5.66 -10.61
C GLN A 142 -17.36 5.32 -9.12
N LYS A 143 -17.99 4.20 -8.76
CA LYS A 143 -17.98 3.62 -7.41
C LYS A 143 -17.24 2.29 -7.44
N ILE A 144 -16.31 2.09 -6.52
CA ILE A 144 -15.53 0.85 -6.40
C ILE A 144 -15.42 0.52 -4.92
N GLU A 145 -15.61 -0.74 -4.56
CA GLU A 145 -15.27 -1.26 -3.25
C GLU A 145 -13.89 -1.90 -3.32
N ALA A 146 -13.01 -1.50 -2.43
CA ALA A 146 -11.68 -2.09 -2.28
C ALA A 146 -11.64 -2.83 -0.96
N THR A 147 -11.66 -4.15 -1.05
CA THR A 147 -11.61 -5.04 0.10
C THR A 147 -10.21 -5.56 0.28
N ALA A 148 -9.68 -5.41 1.50
CA ALA A 148 -8.38 -5.92 1.89
C ALA A 148 -8.52 -7.19 2.73
N GLY A 149 -7.64 -8.14 2.50
CA GLY A 149 -7.48 -9.35 3.31
C GLY A 149 -6.04 -9.84 3.23
N GLN A 150 -5.61 -10.69 4.15
CA GLN A 150 -4.25 -11.21 4.22
C GLN A 150 -4.03 -12.31 3.14
N PHE A 151 -3.31 -12.07 2.01
CA PHE A 151 -2.57 -10.85 1.67
C PHE A 151 -2.90 -10.45 0.23
N GLN A 152 -4.09 -9.95 0.01
CA GLN A 152 -4.59 -9.61 -1.32
C GLN A 152 -5.47 -8.36 -1.30
N TRP A 153 -5.71 -7.80 -2.48
CA TRP A 153 -6.70 -6.77 -2.71
C TRP A 153 -7.81 -7.28 -3.61
N THR A 154 -9.04 -6.92 -3.31
CA THR A 154 -10.20 -7.21 -4.14
C THR A 154 -10.87 -5.91 -4.52
N PHE A 155 -10.99 -5.63 -5.82
CA PHE A 155 -11.64 -4.43 -6.34
C PHE A 155 -12.96 -4.81 -7.00
N SER A 156 -14.06 -4.42 -6.39
CA SER A 156 -15.42 -4.68 -6.86
C SER A 156 -16.00 -3.42 -7.47
N TYR A 157 -16.33 -3.45 -8.76
CA TYR A 157 -16.92 -2.34 -9.49
C TYR A 157 -18.41 -2.32 -9.27
N LEU A 158 -18.91 -1.23 -8.71
CA LEU A 158 -20.28 -1.13 -8.20
C LEU A 158 -21.20 -0.43 -9.18
N PRO A 159 -22.52 -0.75 -9.17
CA PRO A 159 -23.50 -0.01 -9.95
C PRO A 159 -23.63 1.45 -9.46
N ALA A 160 -24.03 2.34 -10.36
CA ALA A 160 -24.13 3.78 -10.07
C ALA A 160 -25.04 4.11 -8.88
N ASP A 161 -26.10 3.33 -8.68
CA ASP A 161 -27.07 3.46 -7.60
C ASP A 161 -26.75 2.61 -6.35
N TYR A 162 -25.50 2.15 -6.22
CA TYR A 162 -25.06 1.44 -5.02
C TYR A 162 -25.12 2.34 -3.77
N ASP A 163 -25.69 1.80 -2.69
CA ASP A 163 -25.73 2.41 -1.37
C ASP A 163 -25.18 1.42 -0.33
N PRO A 164 -24.07 1.73 0.34
CA PRO A 164 -23.47 0.87 1.36
C PRO A 164 -24.38 0.67 2.59
N ASN A 165 -25.34 1.57 2.82
CA ASN A 165 -26.25 1.54 3.96
C ASN A 165 -27.59 0.87 3.64
N ALA A 166 -27.80 0.42 2.40
CA ALA A 166 -29.01 -0.27 2.01
C ALA A 166 -29.17 -1.57 2.81
N LYS A 167 -30.43 -1.91 3.19
CA LYS A 167 -30.73 -3.19 3.88
C LYS A 167 -30.26 -4.42 3.08
N GLN A 168 -30.25 -4.31 1.77
CA GLN A 168 -29.71 -5.29 0.84
C GLN A 168 -28.80 -4.54 -0.12
N ARG A 169 -27.49 -4.76 0.00
CA ARG A 169 -26.49 -4.18 -0.90
C ARG A 169 -26.65 -4.79 -2.28
N LYS A 170 -26.46 -4.00 -3.32
CA LYS A 170 -26.44 -4.50 -4.70
C LYS A 170 -25.13 -5.22 -4.96
N GLU A 171 -25.22 -6.31 -5.73
CA GLU A 171 -24.07 -7.06 -6.17
C GLU A 171 -23.16 -6.20 -7.07
N PRO A 172 -21.84 -6.41 -7.02
CA PRO A 172 -20.90 -5.78 -7.92
C PRO A 172 -21.22 -6.14 -9.38
N LEU A 173 -20.90 -5.22 -10.29
CA LEU A 173 -20.96 -5.48 -11.74
C LEU A 173 -19.94 -6.56 -12.12
N PHE A 174 -18.77 -6.53 -11.52
CA PHE A 174 -17.72 -7.55 -11.53
C PHE A 174 -16.68 -7.27 -10.46
N THR A 175 -15.83 -8.25 -10.19
CA THR A 175 -14.80 -8.18 -9.18
C THR A 175 -13.45 -8.60 -9.76
N GLN A 176 -12.40 -7.84 -9.45
CA GLN A 176 -11.02 -8.13 -9.81
C GLN A 176 -10.22 -8.41 -8.54
N ILE A 177 -9.58 -9.57 -8.48
CA ILE A 177 -8.75 -9.98 -7.35
C ILE A 177 -7.28 -9.79 -7.75
N VAL A 178 -6.49 -9.25 -6.82
CA VAL A 178 -5.05 -9.04 -6.96
C VAL A 178 -4.36 -9.74 -5.80
N ALA A 179 -3.96 -10.99 -6.04
CA ALA A 179 -3.20 -11.77 -5.07
C ALA A 179 -1.70 -11.38 -5.09
N VAL A 180 -0.95 -11.85 -4.09
CA VAL A 180 0.50 -11.64 -4.04
C VAL A 180 1.16 -12.20 -5.31
N GLY A 181 1.89 -11.31 -5.99
CA GLY A 181 2.62 -11.67 -7.22
C GLY A 181 1.83 -11.51 -8.51
N ASP A 182 0.55 -11.11 -8.43
CA ASP A 182 -0.23 -10.79 -9.62
C ASP A 182 0.14 -9.40 -10.17
N ASP A 183 0.15 -9.29 -11.50
CA ASP A 183 0.29 -8.00 -12.20
C ASP A 183 -1.07 -7.28 -12.35
N GLY A 184 -2.07 -7.69 -11.58
CA GLY A 184 -3.41 -7.11 -11.58
C GLY A 184 -3.48 -5.79 -10.82
N GLY A 185 -4.56 -5.04 -11.03
CA GLY A 185 -4.70 -3.75 -10.36
C GLY A 185 -6.08 -3.14 -10.44
N LEU A 186 -6.19 -1.98 -9.84
CA LEU A 186 -7.34 -1.12 -9.90
C LEU A 186 -7.31 -0.30 -11.21
N VAL A 187 -8.31 -0.45 -12.07
CA VAL A 187 -8.45 0.35 -13.28
C VAL A 187 -9.44 1.49 -13.03
N ILE A 188 -9.05 2.72 -13.34
CA ILE A 188 -9.86 3.92 -13.06
C ILE A 188 -9.86 4.88 -14.26
N PRO A 189 -10.91 5.70 -14.43
CA PRO A 189 -10.92 6.73 -15.44
C PRO A 189 -10.15 7.99 -14.97
N ALA A 190 -9.22 8.48 -15.77
CA ALA A 190 -8.62 9.80 -15.56
C ALA A 190 -9.65 10.91 -15.85
N GLY A 191 -9.58 12.00 -15.09
CA GLY A 191 -10.49 13.15 -15.25
C GLY A 191 -11.91 12.93 -14.73
N ARG A 192 -12.22 11.75 -14.15
CA ARG A 192 -13.51 11.45 -13.51
C ARG A 192 -13.34 11.15 -12.02
N THR A 193 -14.34 11.49 -11.23
CA THR A 193 -14.34 11.26 -9.79
C THR A 193 -14.58 9.78 -9.47
N VAL A 194 -13.65 9.19 -8.74
CA VAL A 194 -13.73 7.82 -8.25
C VAL A 194 -13.98 7.83 -6.75
N LYS A 195 -15.05 7.19 -6.33
CA LYS A 195 -15.36 6.95 -4.90
C LYS A 195 -14.95 5.52 -4.54
N LEU A 196 -14.06 5.40 -3.56
CA LEU A 196 -13.69 4.12 -2.97
C LEU A 196 -14.39 3.89 -1.64
N TYR A 197 -14.94 2.70 -1.49
CA TYR A 197 -15.40 2.12 -0.24
C TYR A 197 -14.36 1.12 0.22
N LEU A 198 -13.79 1.31 1.41
CA LEU A 198 -12.70 0.47 1.93
C LEU A 198 -13.25 -0.43 3.03
N GLU A 199 -13.11 -1.73 2.85
CA GLU A 199 -13.54 -2.75 3.82
C GLU A 199 -12.41 -3.77 4.05
N SER A 200 -12.34 -4.32 5.26
CA SER A 200 -11.42 -5.42 5.58
C SER A 200 -12.18 -6.59 6.16
N HIS A 201 -11.74 -7.81 5.80
CA HIS A 201 -12.31 -9.05 6.32
C HIS A 201 -11.61 -9.60 7.56
N ASP A 202 -10.39 -9.15 7.84
CA ASP A 202 -9.53 -9.75 8.86
C ASP A 202 -8.89 -8.74 9.81
N VAL A 203 -7.79 -8.10 9.43
CA VAL A 203 -7.04 -7.14 10.24
C VAL A 203 -7.09 -5.74 9.63
N ILE A 204 -6.48 -4.76 10.28
CA ILE A 204 -6.35 -3.43 9.70
C ILE A 204 -5.31 -3.46 8.58
N HIS A 205 -5.66 -2.88 7.44
CA HIS A 205 -4.81 -2.60 6.30
C HIS A 205 -4.85 -1.10 6.01
N ALA A 206 -4.09 -0.62 5.03
CA ALA A 206 -4.27 0.73 4.51
C ALA A 206 -4.04 0.77 3.00
N PHE A 207 -4.96 1.42 2.31
CA PHE A 207 -4.84 1.73 0.88
C PHE A 207 -3.88 2.91 0.71
N TYR A 208 -2.81 2.72 -0.02
CA TYR A 208 -1.81 3.75 -0.24
C TYR A 208 -1.21 3.69 -1.64
N VAL A 209 -1.34 4.77 -2.37
CA VAL A 209 -0.63 5.02 -3.63
C VAL A 209 0.25 6.25 -3.42
N PRO A 210 1.58 6.14 -3.42
CA PRO A 210 2.47 7.26 -3.08
C PRO A 210 2.20 8.54 -3.85
N GLN A 211 1.90 8.45 -5.16
CA GLN A 211 1.62 9.60 -6.01
C GLN A 211 0.26 10.26 -5.75
N PHE A 212 -0.63 9.61 -4.98
CA PHE A 212 -1.90 10.21 -4.55
C PHE A 212 -1.73 11.12 -3.35
N LEU A 213 -0.61 10.98 -2.60
CA LEU A 213 -0.21 11.74 -1.43
C LEU A 213 -1.16 11.61 -0.22
N PHE A 214 -2.00 10.60 -0.21
CA PHE A 214 -2.82 10.26 0.95
C PHE A 214 -2.85 8.74 1.17
N LYS A 215 -3.13 8.37 2.38
CA LYS A 215 -3.31 7.00 2.86
C LYS A 215 -4.66 6.90 3.56
N ARG A 216 -5.36 5.78 3.39
CA ARG A 216 -6.64 5.51 4.07
C ARG A 216 -6.63 4.14 4.69
N ASP A 217 -6.94 4.08 5.96
CA ASP A 217 -7.03 2.82 6.68
C ASP A 217 -8.25 2.02 6.25
N VAL A 218 -8.06 0.71 6.17
CA VAL A 218 -9.07 -0.29 5.83
C VAL A 218 -9.30 -1.12 7.08
N VAL A 219 -10.42 -0.82 7.79
CA VAL A 219 -10.65 -1.30 9.16
C VAL A 219 -11.76 -2.34 9.19
N PRO A 220 -11.57 -3.52 9.81
CA PRO A 220 -12.63 -4.51 9.95
C PRO A 220 -13.88 -3.96 10.62
N GLY A 221 -15.04 -4.28 10.05
CA GLY A 221 -16.34 -3.86 10.57
C GLY A 221 -16.69 -2.38 10.35
N ARG A 222 -15.88 -1.65 9.58
CA ARG A 222 -16.12 -0.25 9.23
C ARG A 222 -15.82 -0.01 7.75
N THR A 223 -16.77 0.59 7.04
CA THR A 223 -16.54 1.08 5.68
C THR A 223 -15.98 2.50 5.73
N ASN A 224 -14.71 2.68 5.38
CA ASN A 224 -14.13 4.00 5.14
C ASN A 224 -14.40 4.42 3.69
N VAL A 225 -14.74 5.69 3.50
CA VAL A 225 -15.06 6.22 2.17
C VAL A 225 -14.21 7.44 1.87
N PHE A 226 -13.69 7.51 0.66
CA PHE A 226 -13.02 8.70 0.15
C PHE A 226 -13.17 8.83 -1.37
N GLU A 227 -12.93 10.02 -1.89
CA GLU A 227 -12.96 10.30 -3.32
C GLU A 227 -11.62 10.85 -3.79
N PHE A 228 -11.32 10.62 -5.05
CA PHE A 228 -10.19 11.23 -5.74
C PHE A 228 -10.44 11.28 -7.24
N THR A 229 -9.73 12.21 -7.89
CA THR A 229 -9.74 12.35 -9.34
C THR A 229 -8.30 12.34 -9.86
N VAL A 230 -7.92 11.32 -10.63
CA VAL A 230 -6.65 11.33 -11.36
C VAL A 230 -6.74 12.38 -12.45
N LYS A 231 -5.69 13.18 -12.60
CA LYS A 231 -5.67 14.26 -13.58
C LYS A 231 -5.76 13.74 -15.01
N PRO A 232 -6.44 14.45 -15.93
CA PRO A 232 -6.59 14.01 -17.32
C PRO A 232 -5.25 13.77 -18.04
N GLU A 233 -4.23 14.57 -17.72
CA GLU A 233 -2.88 14.44 -18.30
C GLU A 233 -2.14 13.16 -17.89
N ASP A 234 -2.58 12.50 -16.84
CA ASP A 234 -2.01 11.25 -16.35
C ASP A 234 -2.72 10.01 -16.93
N ALA A 235 -3.62 10.18 -17.89
CA ALA A 235 -4.25 9.08 -18.61
C ALA A 235 -3.19 8.22 -19.34
N GLY A 236 -3.32 6.89 -19.24
CA GLY A 236 -2.36 5.91 -19.75
C GLY A 236 -1.22 5.59 -18.75
N SER A 237 -1.18 6.24 -17.59
CA SER A 237 -0.18 5.99 -16.56
C SER A 237 -0.59 4.83 -15.64
N THR A 238 0.44 4.19 -15.06
CA THR A 238 0.28 3.17 -14.03
C THR A 238 1.01 3.61 -12.76
N PHE A 239 0.35 3.50 -11.62
CA PHE A 239 0.88 3.88 -10.31
C PHE A 239 0.92 2.67 -9.40
N ARG A 240 2.05 2.43 -8.73
CA ARG A 240 2.17 1.36 -7.76
C ARG A 240 1.47 1.71 -6.46
N GLY A 241 0.54 0.85 -6.05
CA GLY A 241 -0.11 0.88 -4.74
C GLY A 241 0.42 -0.22 -3.82
N GLN A 242 0.20 -0.05 -2.53
CA GLN A 242 0.65 -0.98 -1.50
C GLN A 242 -0.23 -0.91 -0.26
N CYS A 243 -0.21 -1.98 0.53
CA CYS A 243 -0.69 -1.92 1.90
C CYS A 243 0.28 -1.07 2.73
N ALA A 244 -0.25 -0.15 3.56
CA ALA A 244 0.55 0.78 4.36
C ALA A 244 0.17 0.76 5.86
N GLU A 245 -0.45 -0.34 6.33
CA GLU A 245 -0.67 -0.65 7.75
C GLU A 245 -0.24 -2.09 7.99
N LEU A 246 0.60 -2.33 9.03
CA LEU A 246 1.20 -3.64 9.28
C LEU A 246 0.11 -4.70 9.53
N CYS A 247 -0.11 -5.54 8.54
CA CYS A 247 -1.18 -6.54 8.52
C CYS A 247 -0.70 -7.98 8.71
N GLY A 248 0.60 -8.22 8.91
CA GLY A 248 1.16 -9.54 9.13
C GLY A 248 2.33 -9.89 8.21
N PHE A 249 2.65 -11.17 8.10
CA PHE A 249 3.83 -11.69 7.41
C PHE A 249 3.94 -11.25 5.93
N GLY A 250 2.83 -11.28 5.20
CA GLY A 250 2.78 -10.90 3.77
C GLY A 250 2.59 -9.41 3.51
N HIS A 251 2.59 -8.54 4.54
CA HIS A 251 2.34 -7.11 4.43
C HIS A 251 3.11 -6.44 3.29
N ARG A 252 4.39 -6.69 3.17
CA ARG A 252 5.27 -6.11 2.15
C ARG A 252 4.94 -6.57 0.72
N LEU A 253 4.30 -7.71 0.58
CA LEU A 253 3.99 -8.34 -0.70
C LEU A 253 2.58 -7.97 -1.20
N MET A 254 1.78 -7.31 -0.38
CA MET A 254 0.40 -6.91 -0.67
C MET A 254 0.39 -5.62 -1.51
N LEU A 255 0.84 -5.77 -2.76
CA LEU A 255 0.98 -4.72 -3.76
C LEU A 255 -0.17 -4.79 -4.77
N PHE A 256 -0.44 -3.68 -5.45
CA PHE A 256 -1.36 -3.60 -6.59
C PHE A 256 -0.93 -2.45 -7.52
N ASP A 257 -1.38 -2.48 -8.76
CA ASP A 257 -1.21 -1.37 -9.67
C ASP A 257 -2.52 -0.57 -9.83
N VAL A 258 -2.41 0.72 -10.08
CA VAL A 258 -3.54 1.58 -10.45
C VAL A 258 -3.32 2.03 -11.88
N HIS A 259 -4.18 1.59 -12.78
CA HIS A 259 -4.16 1.92 -14.20
C HIS A 259 -5.15 3.04 -14.49
N ALA A 260 -4.66 4.22 -14.80
CA ALA A 260 -5.48 5.38 -15.16
C ALA A 260 -5.76 5.37 -16.68
N TYR A 261 -6.96 5.02 -17.09
CA TYR A 261 -7.34 4.99 -18.50
C TYR A 261 -7.96 6.34 -18.94
N ALA A 262 -7.84 6.67 -20.22
CA ALA A 262 -8.66 7.71 -20.78
C ALA A 262 -10.16 7.35 -20.63
N PRO A 263 -11.08 8.33 -20.47
CA PRO A 263 -12.48 8.03 -20.16
C PRO A 263 -13.14 7.05 -21.13
N ALA A 264 -12.88 7.19 -22.44
CA ALA A 264 -13.46 6.30 -23.45
C ALA A 264 -12.89 4.87 -23.38
N ASP A 265 -11.58 4.74 -23.08
CA ASP A 265 -10.91 3.43 -22.95
C ASP A 265 -11.38 2.71 -21.67
N PHE A 266 -11.59 3.50 -20.60
CA PHE A 266 -12.18 2.97 -19.35
C PHE A 266 -13.59 2.43 -19.58
N ASP A 267 -14.44 3.20 -20.26
CA ASP A 267 -15.82 2.80 -20.54
C ASP A 267 -15.84 1.51 -21.40
N ALA A 268 -15.00 1.42 -22.42
CA ALA A 268 -14.87 0.22 -23.25
C ALA A 268 -14.36 -1.00 -22.45
N TRP A 269 -13.34 -0.78 -21.61
CA TRP A 269 -12.80 -1.79 -20.73
C TRP A 269 -13.86 -2.29 -19.72
N LEU A 270 -14.58 -1.35 -19.08
CA LEU A 270 -15.63 -1.66 -18.09
C LEU A 270 -16.74 -2.52 -18.72
N GLN A 271 -17.22 -2.13 -19.89
CA GLN A 271 -18.25 -2.90 -20.61
C GLN A 271 -17.76 -4.32 -20.97
N LYS A 272 -16.51 -4.44 -21.39
CA LYS A 272 -15.91 -5.75 -21.68
C LYS A 272 -15.86 -6.63 -20.42
N GLN A 273 -15.46 -6.09 -19.26
CA GLN A 273 -15.41 -6.84 -18.00
C GLN A 273 -16.80 -7.30 -17.56
N ILE A 274 -17.79 -6.41 -17.64
CA ILE A 274 -19.20 -6.72 -17.32
C ILE A 274 -19.71 -7.82 -18.26
N ALA A 275 -19.46 -7.72 -19.55
CA ALA A 275 -19.87 -8.74 -20.52
C ALA A 275 -19.21 -10.11 -20.22
N THR A 276 -17.93 -10.10 -19.84
CA THR A 276 -17.19 -11.31 -19.46
C THR A 276 -17.75 -11.94 -18.18
N ALA A 277 -18.07 -11.12 -17.18
CA ALA A 277 -18.67 -11.60 -15.92
C ALA A 277 -20.08 -12.16 -16.11
N ASN A 278 -20.86 -11.58 -17.03
CA ASN A 278 -22.22 -12.02 -17.36
C ASN A 278 -22.25 -13.16 -18.38
N ALA A 279 -21.16 -13.41 -19.09
CA ALA A 279 -21.07 -14.60 -19.93
C ALA A 279 -21.09 -15.81 -18.99
N SER A 280 -22.23 -16.49 -18.87
CA SER A 280 -22.31 -17.83 -18.27
C SER A 280 -21.15 -18.65 -18.78
N PRO A 281 -20.48 -19.48 -17.96
CA PRO A 281 -19.49 -20.39 -18.47
C PRO A 281 -20.21 -21.21 -19.56
N THR A 282 -19.89 -20.93 -20.82
CA THR A 282 -20.32 -21.78 -21.94
C THR A 282 -19.82 -23.15 -21.54
N PRO A 283 -20.71 -24.20 -21.48
CA PRO A 283 -20.22 -25.56 -21.30
C PRO A 283 -19.12 -25.72 -22.35
N ALA A 284 -17.90 -26.01 -21.91
CA ALA A 284 -16.79 -26.23 -22.80
C ALA A 284 -17.31 -27.14 -23.91
N PRO A 285 -17.14 -26.82 -25.22
CA PRO A 285 -17.54 -27.69 -26.26
C PRO A 285 -16.84 -29.00 -25.98
N SER A 286 -17.64 -30.05 -25.75
CA SER A 286 -17.18 -31.44 -25.73
C SER A 286 -16.77 -31.81 -27.15
N GLY A 287 -15.60 -31.33 -27.54
CA GLY A 287 -15.05 -31.43 -28.87
C GLY A 287 -13.54 -31.35 -28.81
N GLY A 288 -12.93 -32.44 -28.53
CA GLY A 288 -11.65 -32.97 -28.89
C GLY A 288 -10.56 -32.02 -29.39
N ALA A 289 -9.54 -31.86 -28.57
CA ALA A 289 -8.15 -31.98 -28.99
C ALA A 289 -7.40 -32.62 -27.83
N ALA A 290 -7.39 -33.94 -27.80
CA ALA A 290 -6.50 -34.74 -26.98
C ALA A 290 -5.06 -34.45 -27.41
N GLY A 291 -4.30 -33.71 -26.60
CA GLY A 291 -2.86 -33.91 -26.53
C GLY A 291 -2.62 -35.23 -25.81
N PRO A 292 -1.62 -36.02 -26.16
CA PRO A 292 -1.45 -37.36 -25.64
C PRO A 292 -0.88 -37.29 -24.22
N SER A 293 -1.73 -37.30 -23.21
CA SER A 293 -1.38 -37.75 -21.87
C SER A 293 -1.92 -39.14 -21.69
N GLY A 294 -1.06 -40.12 -21.92
CA GLY A 294 -1.33 -41.51 -21.62
C GLY A 294 -1.47 -41.71 -20.12
N ALA A 295 -2.68 -41.70 -19.63
CA ALA A 295 -3.03 -42.34 -18.38
C ALA A 295 -3.61 -43.72 -18.70
N PRO A 296 -3.13 -44.79 -18.05
CA PRO A 296 -3.74 -46.10 -18.19
C PRO A 296 -5.15 -46.10 -17.61
N PRO A 297 -6.12 -46.81 -18.19
CA PRO A 297 -7.47 -46.88 -17.66
C PRO A 297 -7.53 -47.86 -16.47
N GLY A 298 -8.15 -47.43 -15.37
CA GLY A 298 -8.84 -48.32 -14.44
C GLY A 298 -8.03 -48.91 -13.30
N GLY A 299 -7.59 -48.03 -12.36
CA GLY A 299 -7.43 -48.44 -10.96
C GLY A 299 -8.70 -48.11 -10.16
N PRO A 300 -8.97 -48.76 -9.02
CA PRO A 300 -10.11 -48.45 -8.17
C PRO A 300 -10.06 -46.98 -7.77
N ALA A 301 -11.21 -46.31 -7.90
CA ALA A 301 -11.33 -44.91 -7.44
C ALA A 301 -10.98 -44.84 -5.95
N GLY A 302 -9.93 -44.10 -5.62
CA GLY A 302 -9.50 -43.89 -4.22
C GLY A 302 -10.53 -43.08 -3.44
N PRO A 303 -10.30 -42.90 -2.13
CA PRO A 303 -11.23 -42.19 -1.26
C PRO A 303 -11.37 -40.72 -1.66
N THR A 304 -12.54 -40.18 -1.34
CA THR A 304 -12.79 -38.74 -1.41
C THR A 304 -12.65 -38.12 -0.02
N LEU A 305 -11.77 -37.14 0.11
CA LEU A 305 -11.50 -36.41 1.35
C LEU A 305 -12.29 -35.12 1.34
N ALA A 306 -13.08 -34.86 2.38
CA ALA A 306 -13.78 -33.60 2.52
C ALA A 306 -12.86 -32.54 3.15
N LEU A 307 -12.84 -31.35 2.57
CA LEU A 307 -12.07 -30.22 3.07
C LEU A 307 -12.88 -28.93 2.87
N THR A 308 -13.02 -28.15 3.91
CA THR A 308 -13.75 -26.86 3.87
C THR A 308 -12.76 -25.73 4.06
N ALA A 309 -12.95 -24.63 3.33
CA ALA A 309 -12.38 -23.33 3.61
C ALA A 309 -13.44 -22.42 4.23
N PHE A 310 -13.17 -21.92 5.43
CA PHE A 310 -14.04 -20.96 6.10
C PHE A 310 -13.25 -20.05 7.03
N ASN A 311 -13.49 -18.73 6.93
CA ASN A 311 -12.74 -17.69 7.66
C ASN A 311 -11.21 -17.80 7.45
N ILE A 312 -10.78 -18.03 6.21
CA ILE A 312 -9.38 -18.17 5.82
C ILE A 312 -8.67 -19.29 6.63
N ALA A 313 -9.37 -20.37 6.89
CA ALA A 313 -8.85 -21.55 7.56
C ALA A 313 -9.38 -22.84 6.91
N PHE A 314 -8.56 -23.90 6.93
CA PHE A 314 -8.99 -25.23 6.53
C PHE A 314 -9.65 -25.98 7.70
N ASP A 315 -10.71 -26.70 7.38
CA ASP A 315 -11.35 -27.64 8.27
C ASP A 315 -11.72 -28.94 7.50
N PRO A 316 -11.17 -30.10 7.90
CA PRO A 316 -10.18 -30.33 8.97
C PRO A 316 -8.77 -29.88 8.58
N THR A 317 -7.91 -29.64 9.58
CA THR A 317 -6.48 -29.32 9.38
C THR A 317 -5.60 -30.59 9.21
N ALA A 318 -6.16 -31.77 9.30
CA ALA A 318 -5.47 -33.05 9.11
C ALA A 318 -6.28 -33.96 8.20
N LEU A 319 -5.63 -34.47 7.15
CA LEU A 319 -6.21 -35.39 6.18
C LEU A 319 -5.39 -36.69 6.11
N GLN A 320 -6.00 -37.78 5.69
CA GLN A 320 -5.33 -39.06 5.44
C GLN A 320 -5.70 -39.62 4.08
N ALA A 321 -4.72 -40.12 3.36
CA ALA A 321 -4.90 -40.76 2.05
C ALA A 321 -4.09 -42.06 1.92
N PRO A 322 -4.51 -43.04 1.11
CA PRO A 322 -3.72 -44.22 0.88
C PRO A 322 -2.52 -43.93 -0.05
N ALA A 323 -1.40 -44.59 0.22
CA ALA A 323 -0.21 -44.47 -0.60
C ALA A 323 -0.42 -45.12 -1.97
N ASP A 324 0.30 -44.60 -2.97
CA ASP A 324 0.35 -45.08 -4.35
C ASP A 324 -1.05 -45.25 -5.00
N THR A 325 -2.06 -44.56 -4.46
CA THR A 325 -3.45 -44.60 -4.92
C THR A 325 -3.94 -43.19 -5.21
N PRO A 326 -4.57 -42.93 -6.39
CA PRO A 326 -5.16 -41.61 -6.63
C PRO A 326 -6.34 -41.40 -5.69
N PHE A 327 -6.57 -40.16 -5.26
CA PHE A 327 -7.68 -39.79 -4.39
C PHE A 327 -8.31 -38.47 -4.82
N LYS A 328 -9.45 -38.15 -4.22
CA LYS A 328 -10.14 -36.89 -4.50
C LYS A 328 -10.18 -36.01 -3.25
N ILE A 329 -10.17 -34.69 -3.45
CA ILE A 329 -10.49 -33.72 -2.43
C ILE A 329 -11.77 -32.99 -2.82
N ASP A 330 -12.85 -33.21 -2.03
CA ASP A 330 -14.11 -32.46 -2.19
C ASP A 330 -13.98 -31.17 -1.38
N PHE A 331 -13.62 -30.11 -2.09
CA PHE A 331 -13.27 -28.83 -1.50
C PHE A 331 -14.45 -27.85 -1.52
N ASP A 332 -14.92 -27.47 -0.32
CA ASP A 332 -16.04 -26.54 -0.10
C ASP A 332 -15.50 -25.18 0.35
N ASN A 333 -15.35 -24.24 -0.58
CA ASN A 333 -14.99 -22.86 -0.26
C ASN A 333 -16.26 -22.10 0.16
N LYS A 334 -16.39 -21.80 1.48
CA LYS A 334 -17.52 -21.09 2.07
C LYS A 334 -17.27 -19.58 2.21
N ASP A 335 -16.05 -19.10 1.97
CA ASP A 335 -15.71 -17.69 2.12
C ASP A 335 -16.18 -16.89 0.91
N ALA A 336 -17.25 -16.14 1.08
CA ALA A 336 -17.89 -15.40 0.00
C ALA A 336 -16.91 -14.39 -0.65
N GLY A 337 -16.73 -14.49 -1.97
CA GLY A 337 -15.84 -13.63 -2.74
C GLY A 337 -14.34 -13.89 -2.53
N THR A 338 -13.95 -14.76 -1.57
CA THR A 338 -12.56 -15.04 -1.26
C THR A 338 -12.06 -16.26 -2.05
N PRO A 339 -10.98 -16.15 -2.83
CA PRO A 339 -10.43 -17.25 -3.58
C PRO A 339 -9.60 -18.17 -2.68
N HIS A 340 -9.85 -19.47 -2.80
CA HIS A 340 -9.07 -20.52 -2.15
C HIS A 340 -8.74 -21.64 -3.12
N ASN A 341 -7.69 -22.39 -2.81
CA ASN A 341 -7.36 -23.68 -3.41
C ASN A 341 -6.65 -24.57 -2.39
N VAL A 342 -6.23 -25.74 -2.85
CA VAL A 342 -5.36 -26.64 -2.09
C VAL A 342 -4.11 -26.91 -2.92
N ALA A 343 -2.94 -26.62 -2.36
CA ALA A 343 -1.65 -27.07 -2.90
C ALA A 343 -1.01 -28.02 -1.91
N ILE A 344 -0.40 -29.11 -2.38
CA ILE A 344 0.23 -30.15 -1.56
C ILE A 344 1.74 -30.06 -1.75
N HIS A 345 2.45 -30.01 -0.62
CA HIS A 345 3.89 -29.87 -0.53
C HIS A 345 4.51 -31.04 0.22
N GLU A 346 5.71 -31.48 -0.17
CA GLU A 346 6.42 -32.56 0.47
C GLU A 346 6.92 -32.17 1.87
N GLY A 347 6.67 -32.97 2.87
CA GLY A 347 7.13 -32.82 4.25
C GLY A 347 6.40 -31.73 5.04
N SER A 348 6.25 -30.53 4.51
CA SER A 348 5.66 -29.37 5.20
C SER A 348 4.97 -28.41 4.23
N PRO A 349 4.11 -27.49 4.70
CA PRO A 349 3.47 -26.47 3.84
C PRO A 349 4.45 -25.57 3.08
N THR A 350 5.71 -25.49 3.50
CA THR A 350 6.77 -24.72 2.85
C THR A 350 7.77 -25.59 2.05
N GLY A 351 7.52 -26.89 1.96
CA GLY A 351 8.32 -27.84 1.17
C GLY A 351 8.10 -27.67 -0.34
N PRO A 352 8.74 -28.53 -1.16
CA PRO A 352 8.50 -28.54 -2.60
C PRO A 352 7.04 -28.84 -2.94
N GLU A 353 6.42 -28.07 -3.83
CA GLU A 353 5.06 -28.28 -4.34
C GLU A 353 5.04 -29.57 -5.19
N VAL A 354 4.17 -30.52 -4.85
CA VAL A 354 4.00 -31.78 -5.58
C VAL A 354 2.69 -31.81 -6.36
N TRP A 355 1.69 -31.04 -5.96
CA TRP A 355 0.42 -30.91 -6.64
C TRP A 355 -0.30 -29.63 -6.24
N LYS A 356 -1.12 -29.08 -7.16
CA LYS A 356 -1.88 -27.84 -6.93
C LYS A 356 -3.24 -27.90 -7.62
N GLY A 357 -4.28 -27.62 -6.87
CA GLY A 357 -5.64 -27.41 -7.37
C GLY A 357 -5.85 -26.00 -7.89
N GLU A 358 -6.83 -25.84 -8.77
CA GLU A 358 -7.23 -24.55 -9.32
C GLU A 358 -7.82 -23.64 -8.23
N VAL A 359 -7.48 -22.34 -8.27
CA VAL A 359 -8.03 -21.32 -7.38
C VAL A 359 -9.44 -20.94 -7.84
N PHE A 360 -10.40 -20.82 -6.90
CA PHE A 360 -11.74 -20.30 -7.19
C PHE A 360 -12.34 -19.57 -6.01
N ALA A 361 -13.17 -18.56 -6.28
CA ALA A 361 -13.85 -17.77 -5.24
C ALA A 361 -15.06 -18.55 -4.68
N GLY A 362 -15.31 -18.40 -3.37
CA GLY A 362 -16.51 -18.92 -2.72
C GLY A 362 -17.70 -17.95 -2.76
N PRO A 363 -18.92 -18.40 -2.31
CA PRO A 363 -19.20 -19.78 -1.89
C PRO A 363 -19.35 -20.73 -3.09
N ALA A 364 -18.54 -21.75 -3.17
CA ALA A 364 -18.59 -22.74 -4.23
C ALA A 364 -17.89 -24.05 -3.82
N LYS A 365 -18.22 -25.15 -4.49
CA LYS A 365 -17.60 -26.46 -4.28
C LYS A 365 -16.90 -26.93 -5.54
N LYS A 366 -15.74 -27.56 -5.35
CA LYS A 366 -14.99 -28.18 -6.43
C LYS A 366 -14.32 -29.46 -5.96
N THR A 367 -14.45 -30.53 -6.74
CA THR A 367 -13.74 -31.76 -6.48
C THR A 367 -12.44 -31.78 -7.27
N TYR A 368 -11.33 -31.94 -6.59
CA TYR A 368 -10.00 -32.07 -7.19
C TYR A 368 -9.60 -33.51 -7.32
N ASP A 369 -9.00 -33.88 -8.43
CA ASP A 369 -8.35 -35.17 -8.64
C ASP A 369 -6.87 -35.06 -8.29
N VAL A 370 -6.43 -35.80 -7.28
CA VAL A 370 -5.03 -35.79 -6.80
C VAL A 370 -4.37 -37.09 -7.28
N PRO A 371 -3.23 -37.01 -8.01
CA PRO A 371 -2.50 -38.18 -8.45
C PRO A 371 -1.96 -38.99 -7.25
N PRO A 372 -1.54 -40.26 -7.49
CA PRO A 372 -0.93 -41.09 -6.44
C PRO A 372 0.28 -40.38 -5.79
N LEU A 373 0.29 -40.34 -4.49
CA LEU A 373 1.43 -39.84 -3.68
C LEU A 373 2.12 -41.02 -3.00
N LYS A 374 3.42 -40.91 -2.74
CA LYS A 374 4.19 -41.89 -1.97
C LYS A 374 3.82 -41.82 -0.50
N ALA A 375 4.01 -42.93 0.22
CA ALA A 375 3.84 -42.91 1.67
C ALA A 375 4.74 -41.86 2.33
N GLY A 376 4.16 -41.01 3.17
CA GLY A 376 4.88 -39.90 3.79
C GLY A 376 3.96 -38.86 4.41
N THR A 377 4.57 -37.85 5.01
CA THR A 377 3.88 -36.65 5.50
C THR A 377 4.01 -35.53 4.48
N TYR A 378 2.90 -34.87 4.19
CA TYR A 378 2.80 -33.72 3.32
C TYR A 378 2.13 -32.56 4.04
N GLY A 379 2.54 -31.35 3.72
CA GLY A 379 1.78 -30.16 4.10
C GLY A 379 0.80 -29.82 2.99
N PHE A 380 -0.41 -29.39 3.32
CA PHE A 380 -1.25 -28.70 2.36
C PHE A 380 -1.47 -27.25 2.76
N VAL A 381 -1.56 -26.37 1.78
CA VAL A 381 -1.64 -24.92 1.96
C VAL A 381 -2.55 -24.31 0.89
N CYS A 382 -3.22 -23.22 1.23
CA CYS A 382 -3.82 -22.37 0.21
C CYS A 382 -2.73 -21.53 -0.46
N SER A 383 -2.56 -21.62 -1.78
CA SER A 383 -1.52 -20.84 -2.47
C SER A 383 -1.78 -19.33 -2.45
N VAL A 384 -3.02 -18.92 -2.18
CA VAL A 384 -3.44 -17.51 -2.03
C VAL A 384 -3.28 -17.03 -0.58
N HIS A 385 -3.45 -17.94 0.40
CA HIS A 385 -3.38 -17.65 1.83
C HIS A 385 -2.35 -18.55 2.53
N PRO A 386 -1.06 -18.20 2.55
CA PRO A 386 0.02 -19.06 3.06
C PRO A 386 -0.11 -19.47 4.53
N ASN A 387 -0.92 -18.75 5.32
CA ASN A 387 -1.22 -19.10 6.71
C ASN A 387 -2.30 -20.20 6.85
N MET A 388 -3.04 -20.45 5.78
CA MET A 388 -4.09 -21.46 5.73
C MET A 388 -3.47 -22.80 5.37
N THR A 389 -3.09 -23.57 6.41
CA THR A 389 -2.28 -24.79 6.27
C THR A 389 -2.90 -25.98 6.98
N GLY A 390 -2.49 -27.17 6.56
CA GLY A 390 -2.82 -28.43 7.21
C GLY A 390 -1.80 -29.52 6.92
N THR A 391 -2.04 -30.71 7.45
CA THR A 391 -1.17 -31.89 7.27
C THR A 391 -1.93 -32.99 6.57
N LEU A 392 -1.36 -33.58 5.52
CA LEU A 392 -1.83 -34.78 4.85
C LEU A 392 -0.87 -35.94 5.14
N THR A 393 -1.37 -36.97 5.79
CA THR A 393 -0.63 -38.22 5.99
C THR A 393 -1.02 -39.21 4.92
N VAL A 394 -0.04 -39.71 4.17
CA VAL A 394 -0.21 -40.70 3.11
C VAL A 394 0.41 -42.02 3.59
N ASN A 395 -0.39 -43.09 3.79
CA ASN A 395 0.00 -44.38 4.39
C ASN A 395 -0.67 -45.59 3.70
#